data_6d3db70bb865db996e2bc673fe924e13
#
_entry.id   6d3db70bb865db996e2bc673fe924e13
#
_cell.length_a   1.000
_cell.length_b   1.000
_cell.length_c   1.000
_cell.angle_alpha   90.00
_cell.angle_beta   90.00
_cell.angle_gamma   90.00
#
_symmetry.space_group_name_H-M   'P 1'
#
loop_
_entity.id
_entity.type
_entity.pdbx_description
1 polymer ?
#
loop_
_entity_poly.entity_id
_entity_poly.type
_entity_poly.pdbx_seq_one_letter_code
_entity_poly.pdbx_strand_id
1 'polypeptide(L)'
;QEALRHESPRAWMRALVAGNIRRERPETPQVQEVVERLLGKQPAQKEDRLDFLRILNLFKAQVAENKDLAARVNRYLLGKYPDADSEIRWEQARVLSAYQDPAAFAPLLAMLETEKDPVTQFHLARMMSNIPSGWNEQESARFAGWLSTTQKGWFSQFQGKGRQFKGFWGTVLNQIAQR
;
A
#
# COMPACT_ATOMS: atom_id res chain seq x y z
N GLN A 1 -19.46 -5.04 19.53
CA GLN A 1 -19.21 -6.46 19.89
C GLN A 1 -20.14 -7.43 19.15
N GLU A 2 -21.42 -7.09 18.95
CA GLU A 2 -22.41 -7.97 18.31
C GLU A 2 -22.08 -8.27 16.83
N ALA A 3 -21.58 -7.28 16.09
CA ALA A 3 -21.21 -7.45 14.68
C ALA A 3 -20.02 -8.42 14.45
N LEU A 4 -19.15 -8.63 15.46
CA LEU A 4 -18.06 -9.60 15.39
C LEU A 4 -18.52 -11.05 15.58
N ARG A 5 -19.75 -11.26 16.07
CA ARG A 5 -20.39 -12.59 16.16
C ARG A 5 -21.00 -13.05 14.83
N HIS A 6 -21.15 -12.15 13.87
CA HIS A 6 -21.61 -12.46 12.52
C HIS A 6 -20.57 -13.28 11.75
N GLU A 7 -21.00 -14.20 10.90
CA GLU A 7 -20.09 -15.00 10.05
C GLU A 7 -19.60 -14.26 8.80
N SER A 8 -20.17 -13.09 8.50
CA SER A 8 -19.89 -12.34 7.28
C SER A 8 -18.66 -11.45 7.40
N PRO A 9 -17.62 -11.63 6.55
CA PRO A 9 -16.48 -10.73 6.46
C PRO A 9 -16.88 -9.26 6.29
N ARG A 10 -17.91 -8.99 5.49
CA ARG A 10 -18.42 -7.64 5.23
C ARG A 10 -18.98 -6.99 6.50
N ALA A 11 -19.63 -7.76 7.38
CA ALA A 11 -20.13 -7.25 8.66
C ALA A 11 -18.98 -6.82 9.58
N TRP A 12 -17.89 -7.60 9.64
CA TRP A 12 -16.71 -7.26 10.43
C TRP A 12 -16.03 -5.97 9.94
N MET A 13 -15.85 -5.88 8.62
CA MET A 13 -15.23 -4.69 8.00
C MET A 13 -16.04 -3.43 8.29
N ARG A 14 -17.36 -3.50 8.12
CA ARG A 14 -18.25 -2.36 8.40
C ARG A 14 -18.25 -1.96 9.88
N ALA A 15 -18.19 -2.93 10.78
CA ALA A 15 -18.14 -2.65 12.22
C ALA A 15 -16.86 -1.89 12.60
N LEU A 16 -15.69 -2.30 12.07
CA LEU A 16 -14.43 -1.59 12.31
C LEU A 16 -14.44 -0.16 11.75
N VAL A 17 -14.91 0.01 10.52
CA VAL A 17 -14.98 1.34 9.88
C VAL A 17 -15.95 2.24 10.62
N ALA A 18 -17.14 1.75 10.98
CA ALA A 18 -18.14 2.52 11.73
C ALA A 18 -17.63 2.96 13.11
N GLY A 19 -16.95 2.08 13.85
CA GLY A 19 -16.30 2.41 15.11
C GLY A 19 -15.27 3.52 14.95
N ASN A 20 -14.43 3.43 13.94
CA ASN A 20 -13.43 4.45 13.67
C ASN A 20 -14.05 5.82 13.30
N ILE A 21 -15.11 5.84 12.48
CA ILE A 21 -15.83 7.08 12.11
C ILE A 21 -16.48 7.73 13.34
N ARG A 22 -17.04 6.95 14.25
CA ARG A 22 -17.65 7.45 15.50
C ARG A 22 -16.64 7.92 16.54
N ARG A 23 -15.32 7.83 16.23
CA ARG A 23 -14.22 8.06 17.17
C ARG A 23 -14.20 7.09 18.37
N GLU A 24 -14.98 6.05 18.31
CA GLU A 24 -14.93 4.88 19.18
C GLU A 24 -13.84 3.97 18.60
N ARG A 25 -12.56 4.34 18.83
CA ARG A 25 -11.44 3.57 18.24
C ARG A 25 -11.56 2.11 18.64
N PRO A 26 -11.66 1.18 17.67
CA PRO A 26 -11.65 -0.24 17.99
C PRO A 26 -10.40 -0.58 18.78
N GLU A 27 -10.54 -1.43 19.78
CA GLU A 27 -9.41 -1.90 20.58
C GLU A 27 -8.48 -2.78 19.71
N THR A 28 -7.18 -2.73 19.99
CA THR A 28 -6.18 -3.50 19.24
C THR A 28 -6.52 -4.99 19.11
N PRO A 29 -6.95 -5.72 20.18
CA PRO A 29 -7.31 -7.13 20.06
C PRO A 29 -8.46 -7.38 19.09
N GLN A 30 -9.46 -6.50 19.04
CA GLN A 30 -10.60 -6.62 18.14
C GLN A 30 -10.16 -6.45 16.67
N VAL A 31 -9.29 -5.46 16.40
CA VAL A 31 -8.74 -5.25 15.06
C VAL A 31 -7.93 -6.46 14.61
N GLN A 32 -7.06 -6.98 15.47
CA GLN A 32 -6.22 -8.13 15.17
C GLN A 32 -7.06 -9.38 14.90
N GLU A 33 -8.08 -9.65 15.72
CA GLU A 33 -9.00 -10.77 15.51
C GLU A 33 -9.72 -10.68 14.15
N VAL A 34 -10.22 -9.49 13.78
CA VAL A 34 -10.89 -9.30 12.49
C VAL A 34 -9.94 -9.51 11.33
N VAL A 35 -8.72 -8.96 11.41
CA VAL A 35 -7.70 -9.13 10.36
C VAL A 35 -7.32 -10.60 10.21
N GLU A 36 -7.14 -11.34 11.30
CA GLU A 36 -6.88 -12.78 11.25
C GLU A 36 -7.98 -13.57 10.55
N ARG A 37 -9.24 -13.29 10.90
CA ARG A 37 -10.40 -13.92 10.27
C ARG A 37 -10.47 -13.61 8.77
N LEU A 38 -10.20 -12.35 8.37
CA LEU A 38 -10.20 -11.93 6.98
C LEU A 38 -9.08 -12.60 6.18
N LEU A 39 -7.88 -12.75 6.75
CA LEU A 39 -6.79 -13.50 6.15
C LEU A 39 -7.17 -14.98 5.92
N GLY A 40 -7.86 -15.58 6.88
CA GLY A 40 -8.34 -16.97 6.77
C GLY A 40 -9.43 -17.16 5.70
N LYS A 41 -10.38 -16.24 5.62
CA LYS A 41 -11.52 -16.33 4.66
C LYS A 41 -11.21 -15.80 3.27
N GLN A 42 -10.20 -15.01 3.09
CA GLN A 42 -9.75 -14.41 1.83
C GLN A 42 -10.92 -13.83 1.00
N PRO A 43 -11.29 -12.56 1.17
CA PRO A 43 -12.40 -11.95 0.42
C PRO A 43 -12.25 -12.18 -1.09
N ALA A 44 -13.29 -12.68 -1.74
CA ALA A 44 -13.26 -13.04 -3.16
C ALA A 44 -13.82 -11.93 -4.06
N GLN A 45 -14.84 -11.21 -3.59
CA GLN A 45 -15.46 -10.13 -4.36
C GLN A 45 -14.55 -8.90 -4.38
N LYS A 46 -14.54 -8.17 -5.50
CA LYS A 46 -13.69 -6.99 -5.70
C LYS A 46 -13.87 -5.96 -4.56
N GLU A 47 -15.10 -5.62 -4.26
CA GLU A 47 -15.43 -4.63 -3.23
C GLU A 47 -14.94 -5.06 -1.85
N ASP A 48 -15.11 -6.32 -1.48
CA ASP A 48 -14.67 -6.86 -0.20
C ASP A 48 -13.13 -6.90 -0.11
N ARG A 49 -12.44 -7.14 -1.23
CA ARG A 49 -10.99 -7.10 -1.33
C ARG A 49 -10.45 -5.66 -1.14
N LEU A 50 -11.09 -4.69 -1.79
CA LEU A 50 -10.77 -3.27 -1.62
C LEU A 50 -11.00 -2.81 -0.17
N ASP A 51 -12.12 -3.20 0.42
CA ASP A 51 -12.43 -2.85 1.80
C ASP A 51 -11.45 -3.50 2.77
N PHE A 52 -11.03 -4.73 2.52
CA PHE A 52 -9.99 -5.39 3.32
C PHE A 52 -8.65 -4.64 3.25
N LEU A 53 -8.21 -4.26 2.06
CA LEU A 53 -6.98 -3.48 1.87
C LEU A 53 -7.05 -2.12 2.58
N ARG A 54 -8.20 -1.45 2.51
CA ARG A 54 -8.43 -0.18 3.23
C ARG A 54 -8.35 -0.36 4.75
N ILE A 55 -8.91 -1.45 5.28
CA ILE A 55 -8.82 -1.79 6.71
C ILE A 55 -7.38 -2.04 7.12
N LEU A 56 -6.62 -2.82 6.34
CA LEU A 56 -5.21 -3.04 6.60
C LEU A 56 -4.42 -1.73 6.68
N ASN A 57 -4.71 -0.78 5.79
CA ASN A 57 -4.08 0.53 5.81
C ASN A 57 -4.53 1.39 7.01
N LEU A 58 -5.82 1.39 7.32
CA LEU A 58 -6.42 2.21 8.37
C LEU A 58 -5.93 1.79 9.77
N PHE A 59 -5.81 0.50 10.00
CA PHE A 59 -5.46 -0.09 11.29
C PHE A 59 -4.02 -0.66 11.33
N LYS A 60 -3.15 -0.20 10.44
CA LYS A 60 -1.78 -0.72 10.35
C LYS A 60 -1.01 -0.69 11.67
N ALA A 61 -1.21 0.36 12.49
CA ALA A 61 -0.55 0.48 13.77
C ALA A 61 -0.94 -0.64 14.74
N GLN A 62 -2.25 -0.92 14.86
CA GLN A 62 -2.75 -2.00 15.72
C GLN A 62 -2.33 -3.38 15.22
N VAL A 63 -2.26 -3.59 13.88
CA VAL A 63 -1.75 -4.83 13.30
C VAL A 63 -0.26 -4.98 13.59
N ALA A 64 0.51 -3.91 13.51
CA ALA A 64 1.97 -3.92 13.74
C ALA A 64 2.38 -4.22 15.19
N GLU A 65 1.48 -4.03 16.17
CA GLU A 65 1.70 -4.43 17.55
C GLU A 65 1.85 -5.96 17.70
N ASN A 66 1.23 -6.75 16.79
CA ASN A 66 1.42 -8.19 16.68
C ASN A 66 2.34 -8.50 15.49
N LYS A 67 3.61 -8.79 15.76
CA LYS A 67 4.63 -9.03 14.72
C LYS A 67 4.30 -10.21 13.82
N ASP A 68 3.74 -11.28 14.38
CA ASP A 68 3.37 -12.48 13.61
C ASP A 68 2.20 -12.19 12.67
N LEU A 69 1.21 -11.44 13.14
CA LEU A 69 0.10 -11.01 12.29
C LEU A 69 0.58 -10.07 11.18
N ALA A 70 1.43 -9.10 11.49
CA ALA A 70 2.02 -8.21 10.49
C ALA A 70 2.81 -8.99 9.42
N ALA A 71 3.61 -9.98 9.82
CA ALA A 71 4.33 -10.84 8.89
C ALA A 71 3.38 -11.67 8.00
N ARG A 72 2.27 -12.16 8.54
CA ARG A 72 1.24 -12.88 7.78
C ARG A 72 0.52 -11.95 6.79
N VAL A 73 0.20 -10.72 7.19
CA VAL A 73 -0.36 -9.70 6.29
C VAL A 73 0.59 -9.40 5.15
N ASN A 74 1.87 -9.16 5.42
CA ASN A 74 2.87 -8.90 4.39
C ASN A 74 3.00 -10.07 3.42
N ARG A 75 3.08 -11.30 3.92
CA ARG A 75 3.13 -12.50 3.08
C ARG A 75 1.89 -12.64 2.20
N TYR A 76 0.70 -12.37 2.74
CA TYR A 76 -0.55 -12.38 1.97
C TYR A 76 -0.51 -11.34 0.86
N LEU A 77 -0.12 -10.10 1.16
CA LEU A 77 -0.05 -9.01 0.19
C LEU A 77 0.95 -9.31 -0.93
N LEU A 78 2.17 -9.71 -0.57
CA LEU A 78 3.23 -10.06 -1.53
C LEU A 78 2.85 -11.25 -2.41
N GLY A 79 2.19 -12.26 -1.84
CA GLY A 79 1.72 -13.43 -2.59
C GLY A 79 0.56 -13.16 -3.54
N LYS A 80 -0.10 -12.00 -3.43
CA LYS A 80 -1.22 -11.57 -4.29
C LYS A 80 -0.88 -10.36 -5.18
N TYR A 81 0.29 -9.79 -5.04
CA TYR A 81 0.74 -8.64 -5.84
C TYR A 81 1.57 -9.10 -7.05
N PRO A 82 1.41 -8.51 -8.25
CA PRO A 82 0.37 -7.55 -8.60
C PRO A 82 -0.96 -8.21 -8.96
N ASP A 83 -2.07 -7.61 -8.54
CA ASP A 83 -3.39 -8.08 -8.94
C ASP A 83 -3.70 -7.73 -10.40
N ALA A 84 -4.53 -8.56 -11.05
CA ALA A 84 -5.00 -8.28 -12.42
C ALA A 84 -5.89 -7.04 -12.48
N ASP A 85 -6.71 -6.80 -11.44
CA ASP A 85 -7.53 -5.59 -11.34
C ASP A 85 -6.67 -4.39 -10.92
N SER A 86 -6.69 -3.33 -11.75
CA SER A 86 -5.84 -2.15 -11.55
C SER A 86 -6.13 -1.39 -10.25
N GLU A 87 -7.39 -1.35 -9.82
CA GLU A 87 -7.80 -0.65 -8.61
C GLU A 87 -7.31 -1.41 -7.36
N ILE A 88 -7.45 -2.75 -7.36
CA ILE A 88 -6.93 -3.60 -6.30
C ILE A 88 -5.39 -3.51 -6.25
N ARG A 89 -4.74 -3.58 -7.40
CA ARG A 89 -3.28 -3.46 -7.51
C ARG A 89 -2.77 -2.13 -6.95
N TRP A 90 -3.50 -1.05 -7.19
CA TRP A 90 -3.17 0.26 -6.66
C TRP A 90 -3.27 0.32 -5.14
N GLU A 91 -4.37 -0.20 -4.57
CA GLU A 91 -4.54 -0.29 -3.13
C GLU A 91 -3.51 -1.25 -2.49
N GLN A 92 -3.18 -2.37 -3.13
CA GLN A 92 -2.12 -3.27 -2.67
C GLN A 92 -0.77 -2.55 -2.56
N ALA A 93 -0.36 -1.79 -3.57
CA ALA A 93 0.89 -1.02 -3.54
C ALA A 93 0.90 -0.03 -2.37
N ARG A 94 -0.24 0.62 -2.11
CA ARG A 94 -0.40 1.55 -0.98
C ARG A 94 -0.25 0.86 0.37
N VAL A 95 -0.86 -0.31 0.54
CA VAL A 95 -0.77 -1.07 1.79
C VAL A 95 0.64 -1.63 1.99
N LEU A 96 1.26 -2.22 0.97
CA LEU A 96 2.65 -2.70 1.01
C LEU A 96 3.62 -1.59 1.45
N SER A 97 3.46 -0.40 0.87
CA SER A 97 4.22 0.78 1.26
C SER A 97 3.99 1.20 2.72
N ALA A 98 2.74 1.10 3.21
CA ALA A 98 2.39 1.48 4.57
C ALA A 98 2.98 0.54 5.62
N TYR A 99 3.13 -0.74 5.30
CA TYR A 99 3.78 -1.74 6.16
C TYR A 99 5.30 -1.69 6.09
N GLN A 100 5.87 -0.97 5.12
CA GLN A 100 7.31 -0.72 5.00
C GLN A 100 8.18 -1.99 4.96
N ASP A 101 7.62 -3.10 4.47
CA ASP A 101 8.36 -4.36 4.33
C ASP A 101 9.37 -4.21 3.18
N PRO A 102 10.67 -4.41 3.43
CA PRO A 102 11.70 -4.36 2.39
C PRO A 102 11.42 -5.28 1.19
N ALA A 103 10.82 -6.44 1.42
CA ALA A 103 10.49 -7.40 0.37
C ALA A 103 9.46 -6.86 -0.65
N ALA A 104 8.76 -5.77 -0.32
CA ALA A 104 7.82 -5.14 -1.25
C ALA A 104 8.51 -4.31 -2.34
N PHE A 105 9.78 -3.94 -2.15
CA PHE A 105 10.47 -3.04 -3.08
C PHE A 105 10.64 -3.67 -4.47
N ALA A 106 11.18 -4.87 -4.55
CA ALA A 106 11.42 -5.54 -5.82
C ALA A 106 10.17 -5.74 -6.69
N PRO A 107 9.03 -6.25 -6.17
CA PRO A 107 7.83 -6.39 -6.98
C PRO A 107 7.20 -5.03 -7.38
N LEU A 108 7.31 -4.00 -6.54
CA LEU A 108 6.86 -2.66 -6.89
C LEU A 108 7.73 -2.05 -8.00
N LEU A 109 9.05 -2.26 -7.96
CA LEU A 109 9.98 -1.81 -9.00
C LEU A 109 9.71 -2.51 -10.33
N ALA A 110 9.51 -3.83 -10.32
CA ALA A 110 9.17 -4.58 -11.51
C ALA A 110 7.87 -4.08 -12.17
N MET A 111 6.87 -3.74 -11.35
CA MET A 111 5.62 -3.15 -11.84
C MET A 111 5.85 -1.74 -12.40
N LEU A 112 6.64 -0.91 -11.73
CA LEU A 112 6.97 0.45 -12.17
C LEU A 112 7.64 0.46 -13.55
N GLU A 113 8.56 -0.45 -13.80
CA GLU A 113 9.32 -0.53 -15.05
C GLU A 113 8.45 -0.95 -16.25
N THR A 114 7.38 -1.69 -16.00
CA THR A 114 6.47 -2.17 -17.05
C THR A 114 5.23 -1.30 -17.24
N GLU A 115 4.92 -0.46 -16.26
CA GLU A 115 3.75 0.41 -16.29
C GLU A 115 3.90 1.51 -17.34
N LYS A 116 2.81 1.81 -18.06
CA LYS A 116 2.79 2.84 -19.12
C LYS A 116 2.00 4.08 -18.73
N ASP A 117 1.06 3.94 -17.79
CA ASP A 117 0.29 5.08 -17.32
C ASP A 117 1.12 5.93 -16.36
N PRO A 118 1.38 7.23 -16.70
CA PRO A 118 2.21 8.10 -15.89
C PRO A 118 1.68 8.33 -14.47
N VAL A 119 0.35 8.28 -14.28
CA VAL A 119 -0.26 8.48 -12.96
C VAL A 119 0.03 7.28 -12.07
N THR A 120 -0.11 6.08 -12.61
CA THR A 120 0.22 4.83 -11.91
C THR A 120 1.72 4.72 -11.64
N GLN A 121 2.57 5.08 -12.60
CA GLN A 121 4.03 5.15 -12.38
C GLN A 121 4.38 6.07 -11.22
N PHE A 122 3.77 7.26 -11.19
CA PHE A 122 4.00 8.21 -10.10
C PHE A 122 3.53 7.66 -8.74
N HIS A 123 2.36 7.02 -8.71
CA HIS A 123 1.86 6.37 -7.51
C HIS A 123 2.84 5.32 -7.00
N LEU A 124 3.32 4.42 -7.87
CA LEU A 124 4.28 3.37 -7.51
C LEU A 124 5.59 3.97 -6.97
N ALA A 125 6.17 4.96 -7.67
CA ALA A 125 7.38 5.63 -7.21
C ALA A 125 7.19 6.29 -5.83
N ARG A 126 6.02 6.90 -5.59
CA ARG A 126 5.66 7.46 -4.29
C ARG A 126 5.54 6.39 -3.21
N MET A 127 4.94 5.24 -3.53
CA MET A 127 4.82 4.13 -2.58
C MET A 127 6.20 3.56 -2.23
N MET A 128 7.05 3.33 -3.23
CA MET A 128 8.42 2.84 -3.04
C MET A 128 9.25 3.79 -2.17
N SER A 129 9.09 5.09 -2.33
CA SER A 129 9.81 6.09 -1.54
C SER A 129 9.50 6.05 -0.03
N ASN A 130 8.45 5.38 0.41
CA ASN A 130 8.13 5.18 1.82
C ASN A 130 8.80 3.94 2.44
N ILE A 131 9.36 3.03 1.62
CA ILE A 131 10.02 1.81 2.10
C ILE A 131 11.45 2.17 2.51
N PRO A 132 11.82 2.13 3.81
CA PRO A 132 13.02 2.78 4.31
C PRO A 132 14.32 1.99 4.07
N SER A 133 14.24 0.70 3.79
CA SER A 133 15.41 -0.17 3.74
C SER A 133 15.16 -1.40 2.88
N GLY A 134 16.20 -2.20 2.66
CA GLY A 134 16.11 -3.48 1.96
C GLY A 134 16.31 -3.37 0.45
N TRP A 135 16.68 -2.21 -0.06
CA TRP A 135 17.05 -2.03 -1.46
C TRP A 135 18.48 -2.53 -1.64
N ASN A 136 18.70 -3.44 -2.56
CA ASN A 136 20.05 -3.76 -2.97
C ASN A 136 20.59 -2.70 -3.96
N GLU A 137 21.88 -2.73 -4.21
CA GLU A 137 22.56 -1.76 -5.10
C GLU A 137 21.96 -1.79 -6.51
N GLN A 138 21.65 -2.97 -7.04
CA GLN A 138 21.07 -3.14 -8.36
C GLN A 138 19.66 -2.53 -8.45
N GLU A 139 18.81 -2.77 -7.46
CA GLU A 139 17.47 -2.20 -7.39
C GLU A 139 17.52 -0.67 -7.24
N SER A 140 18.43 -0.17 -6.42
CA SER A 140 18.67 1.27 -6.26
C SER A 140 19.10 1.92 -7.57
N ALA A 141 20.02 1.31 -8.30
CA ALA A 141 20.48 1.81 -9.60
C ALA A 141 19.36 1.79 -10.65
N ARG A 142 18.53 0.74 -10.70
CA ARG A 142 17.38 0.65 -11.61
C ARG A 142 16.34 1.73 -11.31
N PHE A 143 16.01 1.93 -10.04
CA PHE A 143 15.06 2.96 -9.63
C PHE A 143 15.58 4.36 -9.92
N ALA A 144 16.86 4.65 -9.65
CA ALA A 144 17.51 5.92 -9.98
C ALA A 144 17.54 6.16 -11.49
N GLY A 145 17.82 5.14 -12.29
CA GLY A 145 17.78 5.19 -13.75
C GLY A 145 16.38 5.53 -14.26
N TRP A 146 15.35 4.89 -13.72
CA TRP A 146 13.97 5.20 -14.05
C TRP A 146 13.62 6.65 -13.68
N LEU A 147 13.97 7.12 -12.47
CA LEU A 147 13.75 8.49 -12.01
C LEU A 147 14.36 9.51 -12.96
N SER A 148 15.62 9.33 -13.34
CA SER A 148 16.35 10.27 -14.20
C SER A 148 15.77 10.36 -15.61
N THR A 149 15.31 9.25 -16.16
CA THR A 149 14.69 9.17 -17.49
C THR A 149 13.30 9.78 -17.49
N THR A 150 12.49 9.43 -16.49
CA THR A 150 11.09 9.86 -16.39
C THR A 150 10.97 11.34 -16.04
N GLN A 151 11.86 11.86 -15.20
CA GLN A 151 11.89 13.28 -14.85
C GLN A 151 11.95 14.19 -16.08
N LYS A 152 12.78 13.87 -17.06
CA LYS A 152 12.91 14.66 -18.29
C LYS A 152 11.63 14.64 -19.14
N GLY A 153 10.99 13.47 -19.26
CA GLY A 153 9.76 13.30 -20.04
C GLY A 153 8.53 13.95 -19.38
N TRP A 154 8.40 13.80 -18.08
CA TRP A 154 7.21 14.30 -17.35
C TRP A 154 7.20 15.81 -17.20
N PHE A 155 8.36 16.45 -16.97
CA PHE A 155 8.42 17.91 -16.91
C PHE A 155 7.98 18.57 -18.22
N SER A 156 8.20 17.95 -19.37
CA SER A 156 7.73 18.46 -20.66
C SER A 156 6.23 18.29 -20.87
N GLN A 157 5.63 17.19 -20.39
CA GLN A 157 4.21 16.92 -20.54
C GLN A 157 3.32 17.72 -19.57
N PHE A 158 3.83 18.10 -18.41
CA PHE A 158 3.09 18.82 -17.38
C PHE A 158 3.45 20.32 -17.27
N GLN A 159 4.05 20.89 -18.33
CA GLN A 159 4.25 22.34 -18.42
C GLN A 159 2.91 23.06 -18.32
N GLY A 160 2.68 23.76 -17.20
CA GLY A 160 1.42 24.48 -16.91
C GLY A 160 0.67 24.02 -15.66
N LYS A 161 0.76 22.77 -15.25
CA LYS A 161 0.19 22.27 -13.97
C LYS A 161 1.26 22.15 -12.86
N GLY A 162 2.38 22.87 -13.05
CA GLY A 162 3.70 22.55 -12.54
C GLY A 162 3.97 22.73 -11.04
N ARG A 163 3.19 23.53 -10.26
CA ARG A 163 3.58 23.80 -8.87
C ARG A 163 3.30 22.63 -7.94
N GLN A 164 2.12 22.04 -8.05
CA GLN A 164 1.74 20.90 -7.21
C GLN A 164 2.56 19.65 -7.54
N PHE A 165 2.81 19.42 -8.83
CA PHE A 165 3.61 18.28 -9.28
C PHE A 165 5.09 18.42 -8.89
N LYS A 166 5.68 19.62 -9.01
CA LYS A 166 7.06 19.88 -8.56
C LYS A 166 7.23 19.67 -7.05
N GLY A 167 6.26 20.10 -6.24
CA GLY A 167 6.27 19.87 -4.79
C GLY A 167 6.22 18.40 -4.45
N PHE A 168 5.36 17.65 -5.11
CA PHE A 168 5.22 16.22 -4.91
C PHE A 168 6.47 15.43 -5.32
N TRP A 169 7.04 15.78 -6.47
CA TRP A 169 8.28 15.16 -6.97
C TRP A 169 9.47 15.48 -6.07
N GLY A 170 9.56 16.73 -5.62
CA GLY A 170 10.56 17.15 -4.62
C GLY A 170 10.46 16.31 -3.34
N THR A 171 9.25 15.97 -2.88
CA THR A 171 9.05 15.10 -1.71
C THR A 171 9.58 13.70 -1.96
N VAL A 172 9.29 13.10 -3.12
CA VAL A 172 9.80 11.76 -3.49
C VAL A 172 11.33 11.76 -3.55
N LEU A 173 11.92 12.74 -4.24
CA LEU A 173 13.38 12.85 -4.35
C LEU A 173 14.05 13.09 -2.99
N ASN A 174 13.49 13.96 -2.14
CA ASN A 174 14.03 14.20 -0.81
C ASN A 174 13.96 12.96 0.08
N GLN A 175 12.88 12.19 0.01
CA GLN A 175 12.78 10.94 0.77
C GLN A 175 13.81 9.90 0.33
N ILE A 176 14.14 9.87 -0.96
CA ILE A 176 15.18 8.98 -1.50
C ILE A 176 16.58 9.48 -1.12
N ALA A 177 16.83 10.79 -1.20
CA ALA A 177 18.13 11.38 -0.91
C ALA A 177 18.52 11.36 0.58
N GLN A 178 17.56 11.19 1.48
CA GLN A 178 17.79 11.08 2.93
C GLN A 178 18.18 9.66 3.38
N ARG A 179 18.41 8.74 2.47
CA ARG A 179 18.73 7.31 2.68
C ARG A 179 20.10 6.95 2.16
#